data_9f54ef80c1d1d28672370c199031dd27
#
_entry.id   9f54ef80c1d1d28672370c199031dd27
#
_cell.length_a   1.000
_cell.length_b   1.000
_cell.length_c   1.000
_cell.angle_alpha   90.00
_cell.angle_beta   90.00
_cell.angle_gamma   90.00
#
_symmetry.space_group_name_H-M   'P 1'
#
loop_
_entity.id
_entity.type
_entity.pdbx_description
1 polymer ?
#
loop_
_entity_poly.entity_id
_entity_poly.type
_entity_poly.pdbx_seq_one_letter_code
_entity_poly.pdbx_strand_id
1 'polypeptide(L)'
;MGIQDYTDSQFKQALARNIRSLTRGKKSSKQPIAILLGGQSGAGKTTIHRIKQKEFQGNIVIIDGDSFRSQHPHYLELQQEYGKDSVEYTKYFAGKMVESLVRELSHLGYNLLIEGTLRTIDVPKKTAQLLKSRGYEIQLALIATKPKLSYLSTLIRYEELYAI
;
A
#
# COMPACT_ATOMS: atom_id res chain seq x y z
N MET A 1 -5.07 18.49 22.38
CA MET A 1 -4.88 17.61 21.22
C MET A 1 -5.85 18.01 20.11
N GLY A 2 -5.35 18.29 18.91
CA GLY A 2 -6.20 18.65 17.78
C GLY A 2 -6.89 17.47 17.16
N ILE A 3 -7.87 17.71 16.31
CA ILE A 3 -8.59 16.63 15.63
C ILE A 3 -7.74 15.88 14.61
N GLN A 4 -6.61 16.46 14.19
CA GLN A 4 -5.66 15.76 13.32
C GLN A 4 -4.79 14.77 14.09
N ASP A 5 -4.78 14.81 15.40
CA ASP A 5 -3.95 13.95 16.23
C ASP A 5 -4.66 12.65 16.57
N TYR A 6 -3.88 11.65 16.91
CA TYR A 6 -4.38 10.35 17.36
C TYR A 6 -3.38 9.78 18.37
N THR A 7 -3.86 8.90 19.25
CA THR A 7 -3.00 8.25 20.23
C THR A 7 -2.31 7.04 19.63
N ASP A 8 -1.17 6.67 20.22
CA ASP A 8 -0.46 5.45 19.86
C ASP A 8 -1.35 4.23 20.01
N SER A 9 -2.17 4.19 21.06
CA SER A 9 -3.11 3.10 21.29
C SER A 9 -4.13 2.99 20.17
N GLN A 10 -4.70 4.13 19.73
CA GLN A 10 -5.66 4.15 18.62
C GLN A 10 -5.02 3.61 17.34
N PHE A 11 -3.80 4.02 17.06
CA PHE A 11 -3.08 3.54 15.88
C PHE A 11 -2.80 2.03 15.97
N LYS A 12 -2.32 1.56 17.12
CA LYS A 12 -2.01 0.13 17.29
C LYS A 12 -3.25 -0.75 17.18
N GLN A 13 -4.40 -0.27 17.66
CA GLN A 13 -5.65 -1.01 17.50
C GLN A 13 -6.06 -1.11 16.03
N ALA A 14 -5.94 0.00 15.29
CA ALA A 14 -6.23 -0.01 13.86
C ALA A 14 -5.25 -0.92 13.10
N LEU A 15 -3.98 -0.88 13.44
CA LEU A 15 -2.98 -1.76 12.83
C LEU A 15 -3.31 -3.22 13.07
N ALA A 16 -3.67 -3.60 14.28
CA ALA A 16 -4.01 -4.98 14.61
C ALA A 16 -5.25 -5.45 13.82
N ARG A 17 -6.25 -4.58 13.69
CA ARG A 17 -7.43 -4.90 12.87
C ARG A 17 -7.06 -5.12 11.42
N ASN A 18 -6.21 -4.27 10.88
CA ASN A 18 -5.76 -4.38 9.49
C ASN A 18 -4.96 -5.65 9.25
N ILE A 19 -4.08 -6.00 10.16
CA ILE A 19 -3.31 -7.24 10.03
C ILE A 19 -4.25 -8.43 9.97
N ARG A 20 -5.21 -8.51 10.89
CA ARG A 20 -6.16 -9.63 10.90
C ARG A 20 -6.99 -9.69 9.63
N SER A 21 -7.49 -8.54 9.18
CA SER A 21 -8.35 -8.47 8.00
C SER A 21 -7.58 -8.82 6.73
N LEU A 22 -6.39 -8.25 6.57
CA LEU A 22 -5.61 -8.38 5.35
C LEU A 22 -4.98 -9.77 5.20
N THR A 23 -4.69 -10.44 6.31
CA THR A 23 -4.03 -11.75 6.27
C THR A 23 -5.01 -12.91 6.29
N ARG A 24 -6.30 -12.63 6.38
CA ARG A 24 -7.31 -13.69 6.40
C ARG A 24 -7.23 -14.53 5.12
N GLY A 25 -7.04 -15.84 5.28
CA GLY A 25 -6.92 -16.75 4.15
C GLY A 25 -5.61 -16.66 3.40
N LYS A 26 -4.63 -15.92 3.91
CA LYS A 26 -3.32 -15.78 3.29
C LYS A 26 -2.29 -16.62 4.02
N LYS A 27 -1.25 -17.01 3.29
CA LYS A 27 -0.16 -17.82 3.85
C LYS A 27 1.17 -17.17 3.52
N SER A 28 2.15 -17.35 4.41
CA SER A 28 3.51 -16.93 4.12
C SER A 28 4.09 -17.75 2.97
N SER A 29 5.04 -17.17 2.26
CA SER A 29 5.72 -17.82 1.15
C SER A 29 7.20 -17.97 1.47
N LYS A 30 7.81 -19.06 1.02
CA LYS A 30 9.25 -19.26 1.15
C LYS A 30 10.04 -18.34 0.22
N GLN A 31 9.42 -17.94 -0.88
CA GLN A 31 10.00 -17.01 -1.85
C GLN A 31 9.03 -15.84 -2.04
N PRO A 32 8.90 -14.97 -1.04
CA PRO A 32 7.89 -13.93 -1.10
C PRO A 32 8.19 -12.88 -2.16
N ILE A 33 7.13 -12.35 -2.73
CA ILE A 33 7.19 -11.34 -3.79
C ILE A 33 6.49 -10.09 -3.29
N ALA A 34 7.12 -8.94 -3.52
CA ALA A 34 6.54 -7.64 -3.24
C ALA A 34 6.43 -6.85 -4.52
N ILE A 35 5.23 -6.37 -4.81
CA ILE A 35 4.96 -5.55 -5.98
C ILE A 35 4.71 -4.13 -5.49
N LEU A 36 5.54 -3.18 -5.94
CA LEU A 36 5.36 -1.77 -5.66
C LEU A 36 4.59 -1.16 -6.81
N LEU A 37 3.34 -0.81 -6.57
CA LEU A 37 2.44 -0.30 -7.59
C LEU A 37 2.32 1.21 -7.49
N GLY A 38 2.66 1.91 -8.58
CA GLY A 38 2.51 3.33 -8.68
C GLY A 38 1.64 3.73 -9.85
N GLY A 39 1.37 5.01 -9.95
CA GLY A 39 0.56 5.58 -11.01
C GLY A 39 -0.59 6.38 -10.45
N GLN A 40 -1.35 6.98 -11.35
CA GLN A 40 -2.48 7.80 -10.96
C GLN A 40 -3.61 6.94 -10.40
N SER A 41 -4.30 7.47 -9.39
CA SER A 41 -5.51 6.83 -8.87
C SER A 41 -6.56 6.78 -9.97
N GLY A 42 -7.23 5.65 -10.09
CA GLY A 42 -8.26 5.49 -11.11
C GLY A 42 -8.56 4.04 -11.40
N ALA A 43 -9.26 3.81 -12.49
CA ALA A 43 -9.81 2.50 -12.85
C ALA A 43 -8.76 1.40 -13.04
N GLY A 44 -7.54 1.77 -13.40
CA GLY A 44 -6.48 0.79 -13.64
C GLY A 44 -6.03 0.03 -12.41
N LYS A 45 -6.07 0.66 -11.23
CA LYS A 45 -5.60 0.02 -9.99
C LYS A 45 -6.46 -1.18 -9.59
N THR A 46 -7.77 -1.04 -9.65
CA THR A 46 -8.69 -2.13 -9.33
C THR A 46 -8.48 -3.33 -10.25
N THR A 47 -8.22 -3.06 -11.53
CA THR A 47 -7.93 -4.11 -12.50
C THR A 47 -6.65 -4.85 -12.14
N ILE A 48 -5.60 -4.13 -11.77
CA ILE A 48 -4.33 -4.73 -11.37
C ILE A 48 -4.50 -5.58 -10.09
N HIS A 49 -5.26 -5.10 -9.12
CA HIS A 49 -5.56 -5.88 -7.91
C HIS A 49 -6.18 -7.22 -8.29
N ARG A 50 -7.16 -7.21 -9.18
CA ARG A 50 -7.85 -8.41 -9.61
C ARG A 50 -6.92 -9.37 -10.34
N ILE A 51 -6.10 -8.84 -11.25
CA ILE A 51 -5.13 -9.64 -12.01
C ILE A 51 -4.14 -10.30 -11.06
N LYS A 52 -3.61 -9.56 -10.10
CA LYS A 52 -2.62 -10.10 -9.17
C LYS A 52 -3.23 -11.08 -8.18
N GLN A 53 -4.46 -10.84 -7.74
CA GLN A 53 -5.17 -11.81 -6.91
C GLN A 53 -5.32 -13.15 -7.63
N LYS A 54 -5.65 -13.10 -8.91
CA LYS A 54 -5.80 -14.31 -9.72
C LYS A 54 -4.44 -14.99 -9.97
N GLU A 55 -3.42 -14.20 -10.31
CA GLU A 55 -2.07 -14.70 -10.55
C GLU A 55 -1.50 -15.44 -9.33
N PHE A 56 -1.75 -14.91 -8.15
CA PHE A 56 -1.26 -15.49 -6.90
C PHE A 56 -2.27 -16.45 -6.25
N GLN A 57 -3.35 -16.76 -6.95
CA GLN A 57 -4.42 -17.64 -6.43
C GLN A 57 -4.96 -17.17 -5.08
N GLY A 58 -5.09 -15.86 -4.93
CA GLY A 58 -5.57 -15.23 -3.71
C GLY A 58 -4.51 -15.03 -2.63
N ASN A 59 -3.31 -15.53 -2.81
CA ASN A 59 -2.28 -15.46 -1.77
C ASN A 59 -1.37 -14.24 -1.93
N ILE A 60 -1.99 -13.08 -1.95
CA ILE A 60 -1.28 -11.80 -1.96
C ILE A 60 -2.06 -10.81 -1.09
N VAL A 61 -1.35 -10.05 -0.28
CA VAL A 61 -1.94 -9.02 0.57
C VAL A 61 -1.86 -7.69 -0.17
N ILE A 62 -3.01 -7.03 -0.33
CA ILE A 62 -3.06 -5.73 -0.99
C ILE A 62 -3.05 -4.64 0.06
N ILE A 63 -2.02 -3.80 0.01
CA ILE A 63 -1.86 -2.66 0.91
C ILE A 63 -2.11 -1.39 0.10
N ASP A 64 -3.35 -0.89 0.18
CA ASP A 64 -3.78 0.32 -0.52
C ASP A 64 -3.75 1.49 0.46
N GLY A 65 -2.73 2.34 0.34
CA GLY A 65 -2.51 3.43 1.27
C GLY A 65 -3.69 4.38 1.40
N ASP A 66 -4.36 4.67 0.29
CA ASP A 66 -5.47 5.63 0.31
C ASP A 66 -6.66 5.13 1.14
N SER A 67 -6.85 3.81 1.20
CA SER A 67 -7.97 3.24 1.94
C SER A 67 -7.85 3.43 3.45
N PHE A 68 -6.65 3.67 3.96
CA PHE A 68 -6.42 3.81 5.39
C PHE A 68 -6.72 5.21 5.93
N ARG A 69 -6.89 6.20 5.06
CA ARG A 69 -7.21 7.57 5.50
C ARG A 69 -8.52 7.61 6.28
N SER A 70 -9.51 6.83 5.84
CA SER A 70 -10.81 6.78 6.51
C SER A 70 -10.76 6.12 7.88
N GLN A 71 -9.66 5.49 8.23
CA GLN A 71 -9.47 4.86 9.54
C GLN A 71 -8.91 5.81 10.59
N HIS A 72 -8.56 7.03 10.20
CA HIS A 72 -8.14 8.05 11.16
C HIS A 72 -9.25 8.23 12.21
N PRO A 73 -8.92 8.27 13.52
CA PRO A 73 -9.94 8.35 14.57
C PRO A 73 -10.90 9.53 14.44
N HIS A 74 -10.46 10.62 13.82
CA HIS A 74 -11.26 11.82 13.63
C HIS A 74 -11.58 12.09 12.16
N TYR A 75 -11.70 11.04 11.36
CA TYR A 75 -11.87 11.19 9.92
C TYR A 75 -13.09 12.04 9.55
N LEU A 76 -14.24 11.75 10.13
CA LEU A 76 -15.47 12.50 9.83
C LEU A 76 -15.37 13.96 10.25
N GLU A 77 -14.80 14.21 11.42
CA GLU A 77 -14.60 15.58 11.92
C GLU A 77 -13.67 16.37 11.02
N LEU A 78 -12.59 15.73 10.56
CA LEU A 78 -11.64 16.35 9.64
C LEU A 78 -12.28 16.66 8.29
N GLN A 79 -13.14 15.78 7.80
CA GLN A 79 -13.85 16.04 6.55
C GLN A 79 -14.83 17.21 6.69
N GLN A 80 -15.53 17.28 7.81
CA GLN A 80 -16.46 18.39 8.07
C GLN A 80 -15.74 19.73 8.20
N GLU A 81 -14.58 19.72 8.88
CA GLU A 81 -13.81 20.94 9.12
C GLU A 81 -13.07 21.43 7.88
N TYR A 82 -12.43 20.51 7.15
CA TYR A 82 -11.49 20.85 6.07
C TYR A 82 -11.93 20.42 4.67
N GLY A 83 -13.00 19.66 4.54
CA GLY A 83 -13.48 19.20 3.24
C GLY A 83 -12.41 18.46 2.46
N LYS A 84 -12.12 18.93 1.24
CA LYS A 84 -11.11 18.31 0.38
C LYS A 84 -9.70 18.36 0.99
N ASP A 85 -9.43 19.36 1.79
CA ASP A 85 -8.13 19.52 2.43
C ASP A 85 -7.91 18.55 3.58
N SER A 86 -8.93 17.80 3.97
CA SER A 86 -8.80 16.78 5.01
C SER A 86 -7.74 15.74 4.69
N VAL A 87 -7.45 15.53 3.41
CA VAL A 87 -6.40 14.61 2.96
C VAL A 87 -5.05 14.98 3.60
N GLU A 88 -4.77 16.26 3.73
CA GLU A 88 -3.50 16.73 4.33
C GLU A 88 -3.34 16.30 5.78
N TYR A 89 -4.45 16.08 6.48
CA TYR A 89 -4.44 15.69 7.90
C TYR A 89 -4.50 14.18 8.10
N THR A 90 -4.98 13.44 7.10
CA THR A 90 -5.11 11.98 7.20
C THR A 90 -3.98 11.23 6.51
N LYS A 91 -3.22 11.89 5.63
CA LYS A 91 -2.17 11.23 4.86
C LYS A 91 -1.05 10.68 5.74
N TYR A 92 -0.73 11.32 6.84
CA TYR A 92 0.33 10.85 7.73
C TYR A 92 -0.09 9.59 8.47
N PHE A 93 -1.35 9.53 8.90
CA PHE A 93 -1.90 8.32 9.50
C PHE A 93 -1.86 7.16 8.49
N ALA A 94 -2.31 7.42 7.27
CA ALA A 94 -2.32 6.39 6.22
C ALA A 94 -0.90 5.95 5.85
N GLY A 95 0.04 6.88 5.73
CA GLY A 95 1.43 6.54 5.43
C GLY A 95 2.08 5.71 6.51
N LYS A 96 1.85 6.07 7.76
CA LYS A 96 2.36 5.30 8.90
C LYS A 96 1.75 3.89 8.94
N MET A 97 0.46 3.78 8.56
CA MET A 97 -0.20 2.48 8.48
C MET A 97 0.45 1.60 7.41
N VAL A 98 0.70 2.15 6.22
CA VAL A 98 1.38 1.41 5.15
C VAL A 98 2.76 0.94 5.61
N GLU A 99 3.57 1.82 6.18
CA GLU A 99 4.90 1.46 6.66
C GLU A 99 4.85 0.34 7.71
N SER A 100 3.92 0.46 8.65
CA SER A 100 3.78 -0.52 9.71
C SER A 100 3.31 -1.87 9.17
N LEU A 101 2.37 -1.87 8.23
CA LEU A 101 1.90 -3.11 7.61
C LEU A 101 3.01 -3.78 6.79
N VAL A 102 3.75 -3.01 6.03
CA VAL A 102 4.88 -3.55 5.26
C VAL A 102 5.89 -4.19 6.20
N ARG A 103 6.24 -3.50 7.27
CA ARG A 103 7.20 -4.01 8.25
C ARG A 103 6.74 -5.30 8.90
N GLU A 104 5.49 -5.34 9.37
CA GLU A 104 4.95 -6.52 10.05
C GLU A 104 4.75 -7.69 9.10
N LEU A 105 4.11 -7.45 7.96
CA LEU A 105 3.77 -8.52 7.03
C LEU A 105 4.98 -9.05 6.26
N SER A 106 5.98 -8.22 6.02
CA SER A 106 7.22 -8.69 5.38
C SER A 106 8.06 -9.52 6.35
N HIS A 107 7.98 -9.23 7.63
CA HIS A 107 8.63 -10.06 8.64
C HIS A 107 8.06 -11.48 8.63
N LEU A 108 6.76 -11.59 8.35
CA LEU A 108 6.06 -12.88 8.31
C LEU A 108 6.12 -13.56 6.94
N GLY A 109 6.62 -12.90 5.91
CA GLY A 109 6.84 -13.50 4.60
C GLY A 109 5.64 -13.57 3.69
N TYR A 110 4.65 -12.71 3.86
CA TYR A 110 3.50 -12.66 2.95
C TYR A 110 3.87 -12.01 1.63
N ASN A 111 3.25 -12.47 0.54
CA ASN A 111 3.32 -11.76 -0.73
C ASN A 111 2.54 -10.45 -0.60
N LEU A 112 3.12 -9.35 -1.09
CA LEU A 112 2.57 -8.02 -0.89
C LEU A 112 2.39 -7.29 -2.22
N LEU A 113 1.28 -6.56 -2.35
CA LEU A 113 1.13 -5.54 -3.36
C LEU A 113 0.92 -4.22 -2.62
N ILE A 114 1.84 -3.28 -2.82
CA ILE A 114 1.88 -2.03 -2.06
C ILE A 114 1.64 -0.88 -3.02
N GLU A 115 0.63 -0.05 -2.76
CA GLU A 115 0.36 1.13 -3.58
C GLU A 115 0.38 2.42 -2.76
N GLY A 116 0.54 3.50 -3.47
CA GLY A 116 0.59 4.83 -2.88
C GLY A 116 1.97 5.27 -2.43
N THR A 117 3.02 4.52 -2.77
CA THR A 117 4.39 4.78 -2.27
C THR A 117 5.33 5.41 -3.29
N LEU A 118 4.87 5.66 -4.52
CA LEU A 118 5.74 6.13 -5.60
C LEU A 118 5.68 7.63 -5.83
N ARG A 119 5.28 8.41 -4.84
CA ARG A 119 5.22 9.88 -4.96
C ARG A 119 6.58 10.54 -4.81
N THR A 120 7.46 9.93 -4.03
CA THR A 120 8.84 10.38 -3.87
C THR A 120 9.77 9.21 -4.09
N ILE A 121 10.98 9.46 -4.55
CA ILE A 121 11.95 8.41 -4.82
C ILE A 121 12.43 7.73 -3.54
N ASP A 122 12.55 8.50 -2.45
CA ASP A 122 13.14 7.99 -1.21
C ASP A 122 12.28 6.93 -0.52
N VAL A 123 10.96 7.13 -0.48
CA VAL A 123 10.07 6.21 0.23
C VAL A 123 10.03 4.84 -0.45
N PRO A 124 9.80 4.74 -1.76
CA PRO A 124 9.86 3.44 -2.44
C PRO A 124 11.22 2.76 -2.31
N LYS A 125 12.30 3.53 -2.37
CA LYS A 125 13.64 2.99 -2.24
C LYS A 125 13.87 2.36 -0.88
N LYS A 126 13.49 3.03 0.20
CA LYS A 126 13.60 2.49 1.56
C LYS A 126 12.76 1.24 1.73
N THR A 127 11.55 1.25 1.20
CA THR A 127 10.67 0.09 1.24
C THR A 127 11.29 -1.09 0.50
N ALA A 128 11.82 -0.85 -0.69
CA ALA A 128 12.47 -1.88 -1.47
C ALA A 128 13.69 -2.46 -0.74
N GLN A 129 14.49 -1.62 -0.12
CA GLN A 129 15.66 -2.06 0.63
C GLN A 129 15.28 -2.95 1.81
N LEU A 130 14.24 -2.56 2.55
CA LEU A 130 13.74 -3.36 3.65
C LEU A 130 13.28 -4.74 3.16
N LEU A 131 12.48 -4.76 2.10
CA LEU A 131 11.95 -6.00 1.54
C LEU A 131 13.06 -6.91 1.02
N LYS A 132 14.05 -6.34 0.34
CA LYS A 132 15.20 -7.12 -0.11
C LYS A 132 15.97 -7.73 1.04
N SER A 133 16.15 -6.99 2.12
CA SER A 133 16.84 -7.50 3.30
C SER A 133 16.13 -8.70 3.93
N ARG A 134 14.85 -8.88 3.62
CA ARG A 134 14.02 -9.97 4.13
C ARG A 134 13.79 -11.08 3.10
N GLY A 135 14.53 -11.06 1.99
CA GLY A 135 14.48 -12.12 1.00
C GLY A 135 13.37 -11.99 -0.04
N TYR A 136 12.77 -10.82 -0.17
CA TYR A 136 11.73 -10.57 -1.16
C TYR A 136 12.29 -10.36 -2.55
N GLU A 137 11.60 -10.93 -3.54
CA GLU A 137 11.74 -10.50 -4.91
C GLU A 137 10.89 -9.25 -5.07
N ILE A 138 11.46 -8.18 -5.63
CA ILE A 138 10.77 -6.91 -5.74
C ILE A 138 10.46 -6.62 -7.19
N GLN A 139 9.20 -6.30 -7.46
CA GLN A 139 8.71 -5.88 -8.76
C GLN A 139 8.15 -4.48 -8.62
N LEU A 140 8.56 -3.59 -9.52
CA LEU A 140 8.01 -2.24 -9.59
C LEU A 140 7.04 -2.19 -10.76
N ALA A 141 5.81 -1.82 -10.50
CA ALA A 141 4.76 -1.74 -11.50
C ALA A 141 4.20 -0.33 -11.54
N LEU A 142 4.17 0.24 -12.74
CA LEU A 142 3.58 1.55 -12.97
C LEU A 142 2.37 1.39 -13.89
N ILE A 143 1.28 2.03 -13.52
CA ILE A 143 0.10 2.12 -14.37
C ILE A 143 0.20 3.41 -15.15
N ALA A 144 0.43 3.29 -16.45
CA ALA A 144 0.40 4.43 -17.35
C ALA A 144 -1.00 4.48 -17.96
N THR A 145 -1.78 5.50 -17.59
CA THR A 145 -3.10 5.70 -18.17
C THR A 145 -3.04 6.78 -19.22
N LYS A 146 -3.19 6.40 -20.48
CA LYS A 146 -3.50 7.35 -21.52
C LYS A 146 -5.03 7.37 -21.68
N PRO A 147 -5.65 8.55 -21.79
CA PRO A 147 -7.11 8.63 -21.83
C PRO A 147 -7.77 7.77 -22.90
N LYS A 148 -7.09 7.55 -24.02
CA LYS A 148 -7.63 6.76 -25.14
C LYS A 148 -7.36 5.26 -25.02
N LEU A 149 -6.60 4.83 -24.05
CA LEU A 149 -6.18 3.44 -23.90
C LEU A 149 -6.39 2.94 -22.48
N SER A 150 -7.43 3.44 -21.83
CA SER A 150 -7.65 3.16 -20.41
C SER A 150 -7.82 1.68 -20.09
N TYR A 151 -8.32 0.88 -21.04
CA TYR A 151 -8.45 -0.55 -20.84
C TYR A 151 -7.16 -1.32 -21.09
N LEU A 152 -6.17 -0.65 -21.67
CA LEU A 152 -4.85 -1.23 -21.95
C LEU A 152 -3.80 -0.70 -21.00
N SER A 153 -4.17 -0.51 -19.74
CA SER A 153 -3.19 -0.03 -18.76
C SER A 153 -1.89 -0.80 -18.96
N THR A 154 -0.87 -0.08 -19.36
CA THR A 154 0.43 -0.68 -19.59
C THR A 154 1.09 -0.90 -18.24
N LEU A 155 1.25 -2.14 -17.88
CA LEU A 155 1.98 -2.51 -16.68
C LEU A 155 3.45 -2.64 -17.07
N ILE A 156 4.27 -1.73 -16.59
CA ILE A 156 5.71 -1.75 -16.85
C ILE A 156 6.40 -2.19 -15.57
N ARG A 157 7.28 -3.18 -15.69
CA ARG A 157 8.06 -3.68 -14.57
C ARG A 157 9.45 -3.07 -14.62
N TYR A 158 9.90 -2.53 -13.49
CA TYR A 158 11.21 -1.92 -13.36
C TYR A 158 11.98 -2.56 -12.21
N GLU A 159 12.15 -3.86 -12.29
CA GLU A 159 12.84 -4.61 -11.23
C GLU A 159 14.26 -4.10 -10.99
N GLU A 160 14.89 -3.64 -12.04
CA GLU A 160 16.30 -3.23 -12.01
C GLU A 160 16.53 -1.89 -11.31
N LEU A 161 15.50 -1.04 -11.19
CA LEU A 161 15.64 0.27 -10.57
C LEU A 161 16.15 0.20 -9.13
N TYR A 162 15.85 -0.88 -8.44
CA TYR A 162 16.21 -1.07 -7.04
C TYR A 162 17.08 -2.30 -6.83
N ALA A 163 17.66 -2.81 -7.88
CA ALA A 163 18.53 -3.97 -7.83
C ALA A 163 19.95 -3.56 -7.43
N ILE A 164 20.20 -3.50 -6.15
CA ILE A 164 21.53 -3.19 -5.63
C ILE A 164 22.01 -4.30 -4.72
#